data_d4362767070f764cda11f30c3fe712a5
#
_entry.id   d4362767070f764cda11f30c3fe712a5
#
_cell.length_a   1.000
_cell.length_b   1.000
_cell.length_c   1.000
_cell.angle_alpha   90.00
_cell.angle_beta   90.00
_cell.angle_gamma   90.00
#
_symmetry.space_group_name_H-M   'P 1'
#
loop_
_entity.id
_entity.type
_entity.pdbx_description
1 polymer ?
#
loop_
_entity_poly.entity_id
_entity_poly.type
_entity_poly.pdbx_seq_one_letter_code
_entity_poly.pdbx_strand_id
1 'polypeptide(L)'
;MRSRALFAVAGTAISVALVATAATAFGIGRSDPPSEPRSFAVSALSNAFTFQGALDDGGSPANGAYDFRFTLYDDAVGGGQVGPIVTVNDLNVSGGIFTATLDFGAVFQGNARWVEVQVRPGASAGAFTT
;
A
#
# COMPACT_ATOMS: atom_id res chain seq x y z
N MET A 1 2.40 -17.22 -21.49
CA MET A 1 2.35 -17.64 -20.09
C MET A 1 1.51 -16.64 -19.31
N ARG A 2 0.33 -17.03 -18.89
CA ARG A 2 -0.59 -16.13 -18.20
C ARG A 2 -0.56 -16.47 -16.71
N SER A 3 0.17 -15.71 -15.91
CA SER A 3 0.09 -15.78 -14.45
C SER A 3 -0.76 -14.63 -13.95
N ARG A 4 -2.04 -14.88 -13.71
CA ARG A 4 -2.88 -13.97 -12.92
C ARG A 4 -2.72 -14.35 -11.47
N ALA A 5 -1.93 -13.60 -10.73
CA ALA A 5 -1.94 -13.66 -9.28
C ALA A 5 -2.97 -12.61 -8.79
N LEU A 6 -4.16 -13.08 -8.45
CA LEU A 6 -5.20 -12.29 -7.84
C LEU A 6 -5.06 -12.41 -6.32
N PHE A 7 -4.64 -11.35 -5.64
CA PHE A 7 -4.63 -11.28 -4.19
C PHE A 7 -5.74 -10.36 -3.70
N ALA A 8 -6.61 -10.88 -2.84
CA ALA A 8 -7.59 -10.07 -2.14
C ALA A 8 -6.92 -9.38 -0.94
N VAL A 9 -6.88 -8.05 -0.93
CA VAL A 9 -6.43 -7.28 0.22
C VAL A 9 -7.67 -6.87 1.02
N ALA A 10 -7.91 -7.55 2.13
CA ALA A 10 -8.91 -7.13 3.10
C ALA A 10 -8.30 -6.02 3.97
N GLY A 11 -8.79 -4.79 3.81
CA GLY A 11 -8.40 -3.68 4.66
C GLY A 11 -9.00 -3.85 6.06
N THR A 12 -8.14 -4.10 7.04
CA THR A 12 -8.53 -4.02 8.45
C THR A 12 -8.52 -2.55 8.85
N ALA A 13 -9.69 -1.97 9.09
CA ALA A 13 -9.80 -0.65 9.68
C ALA A 13 -9.33 -0.73 11.14
N ILE A 14 -8.16 -0.17 11.43
CA ILE A 14 -7.70 0.01 12.81
C ILE A 14 -8.34 1.30 13.32
N SER A 15 -9.44 1.17 14.08
CA SER A 15 -9.98 2.26 14.87
C SER A 15 -9.08 2.47 16.09
N VAL A 16 -8.26 3.50 16.07
CA VAL A 16 -7.59 3.96 17.28
C VAL A 16 -8.58 4.82 18.05
N ALA A 17 -9.21 4.26 19.09
CA ALA A 17 -9.99 5.02 20.03
C ALA A 17 -9.02 5.79 20.96
N LEU A 18 -8.99 7.11 20.81
CA LEU A 18 -8.28 7.99 21.74
C LEU A 18 -9.09 8.09 23.03
N VAL A 19 -8.70 7.37 24.07
CA VAL A 19 -9.24 7.57 25.41
C VAL A 19 -8.53 8.78 26.01
N ALA A 20 -9.19 9.92 25.99
CA ALA A 20 -8.76 11.09 26.77
C ALA A 20 -9.13 10.87 28.22
N THR A 21 -8.18 10.46 29.06
CA THR A 21 -8.34 10.52 30.50
C THR A 21 -8.10 11.96 30.95
N ALA A 22 -9.17 12.65 31.31
CA ALA A 22 -9.06 13.93 31.97
C ALA A 22 -8.49 13.72 33.38
N ALA A 23 -7.22 14.02 33.58
CA ALA A 23 -6.64 14.13 34.88
C ALA A 23 -7.02 15.50 35.45
N THR A 24 -7.94 15.54 36.42
CA THR A 24 -8.20 16.72 37.23
C THR A 24 -7.05 16.86 38.22
N ALA A 25 -6.06 17.68 37.87
CA ALA A 25 -5.04 18.10 38.82
C ALA A 25 -5.58 19.27 39.63
N PHE A 26 -5.85 19.06 40.94
CA PHE A 26 -6.03 20.13 41.92
C PHE A 26 -4.65 20.68 42.29
N GLY A 27 -4.26 21.78 41.65
CA GLY A 27 -3.06 22.53 41.96
C GLY A 27 -3.42 23.90 42.53
N ILE A 28 -3.12 24.13 43.82
CA ILE A 28 -3.24 25.43 44.45
C ILE A 28 -2.06 26.31 44.02
N GLY A 29 -2.35 27.39 43.26
CA GLY A 29 -1.56 28.61 43.22
C GLY A 29 -0.15 28.50 42.63
N ARG A 30 -0.04 28.33 41.34
CA ARG A 30 1.01 28.91 40.48
C ARG A 30 0.36 29.27 39.16
N SER A 31 0.46 30.54 38.81
CA SER A 31 0.14 30.99 37.45
C SER A 31 1.22 30.47 36.51
N ASP A 32 1.02 29.26 36.00
CA ASP A 32 1.76 28.81 34.87
C ASP A 32 1.34 29.65 33.65
N PRO A 33 2.28 30.07 32.78
CA PRO A 33 1.93 30.76 31.57
C PRO A 33 0.98 29.85 30.76
N PRO A 34 0.00 30.41 30.05
CA PRO A 34 -0.93 29.61 29.28
C PRO A 34 -0.12 28.70 28.33
N SER A 35 -0.16 27.42 28.65
CA SER A 35 0.42 26.43 27.76
C SER A 35 -0.32 26.56 26.44
N GLU A 36 0.38 27.03 25.42
CA GLU A 36 -0.07 27.02 24.05
C GLU A 36 -0.71 25.66 23.77
N PRO A 37 -1.90 25.62 23.17
CA PRO A 37 -2.50 24.35 22.76
C PRO A 37 -1.50 23.66 21.83
N ARG A 38 -0.87 22.62 22.32
CA ARG A 38 -0.01 21.80 21.47
C ARG A 38 -0.90 21.20 20.41
N SER A 39 -0.87 21.80 19.23
CA SER A 39 -1.47 21.25 18.05
C SER A 39 -0.77 19.94 17.78
N PHE A 40 -1.39 18.85 18.18
CA PHE A 40 -0.97 17.54 17.68
C PHE A 40 -1.32 17.53 16.21
N ALA A 41 -0.32 17.73 15.37
CA ALA A 41 -0.49 17.45 13.94
C ALA A 41 -0.84 15.96 13.86
N VAL A 42 -2.11 15.66 13.63
CA VAL A 42 -2.53 14.32 13.25
C VAL A 42 -1.87 14.10 11.89
N SER A 43 -0.75 13.38 11.90
CA SER A 43 -0.13 12.93 10.67
C SER A 43 -1.19 12.11 9.94
N ALA A 44 -1.58 12.56 8.76
CA ALA A 44 -2.51 11.78 7.94
C ALA A 44 -1.91 10.39 7.75
N LEU A 45 -2.68 9.35 8.09
CA LEU A 45 -2.26 7.98 7.87
C LEU A 45 -2.00 7.82 6.38
N SER A 46 -0.81 7.31 6.03
CA SER A 46 -0.48 6.98 4.65
C SER A 46 -1.40 5.85 4.18
N ASN A 47 -1.92 5.96 2.95
CA ASN A 47 -2.65 4.86 2.31
C ASN A 47 -1.70 3.84 1.68
N ALA A 48 -0.39 4.04 1.82
CA ALA A 48 0.62 3.15 1.30
C ALA A 48 0.69 1.86 2.11
N PHE A 49 0.86 0.74 1.41
CA PHE A 49 1.09 -0.57 2.00
C PHE A 49 2.19 -1.32 1.26
N THR A 50 2.78 -2.31 1.93
CA THR A 50 3.80 -3.17 1.34
C THR A 50 3.15 -4.37 0.68
N PHE A 51 3.46 -4.59 -0.60
CA PHE A 51 3.07 -5.75 -1.38
C PHE A 51 4.30 -6.63 -1.61
N GLN A 52 4.19 -7.92 -1.34
CA GLN A 52 5.22 -8.91 -1.64
C GLN A 52 4.64 -9.96 -2.57
N GLY A 53 5.40 -10.33 -3.58
CA GLY A 53 5.00 -11.34 -4.55
C GLY A 53 6.14 -12.24 -4.97
N ALA A 54 5.79 -13.30 -5.69
CA ALA A 54 6.73 -14.21 -6.34
C ALA A 54 6.65 -14.06 -7.86
N LEU A 55 7.79 -14.06 -8.52
CA LEU A 55 7.93 -13.97 -9.97
C LEU A 55 8.80 -15.11 -10.48
N ASP A 56 8.27 -15.87 -11.41
CA ASP A 56 9.02 -16.85 -12.19
C ASP A 56 9.23 -16.36 -13.62
N ASP A 57 10.42 -16.57 -14.13
CA ASP A 57 10.78 -16.27 -15.51
C ASP A 57 11.29 -17.56 -16.18
N GLY A 58 10.58 -18.01 -17.22
CA GLY A 58 10.90 -19.23 -17.92
C GLY A 58 10.84 -20.50 -17.08
N GLY A 59 10.03 -20.54 -16.02
CA GLY A 59 9.86 -21.68 -15.11
C GLY A 59 10.90 -21.76 -13.99
N SER A 60 11.67 -20.71 -13.80
CA SER A 60 12.63 -20.57 -12.69
C SER A 60 12.38 -19.26 -11.95
N PRO A 61 12.76 -19.18 -10.64
CA PRO A 61 12.66 -17.93 -9.89
C PRO A 61 13.42 -16.81 -10.61
N ALA A 62 12.76 -15.67 -10.83
CA ALA A 62 13.34 -14.53 -11.50
C ALA A 62 14.43 -13.86 -10.64
N ASN A 63 15.44 -13.29 -11.29
CA ASN A 63 16.47 -12.49 -10.64
C ASN A 63 16.82 -11.29 -11.53
N GLY A 64 16.96 -10.13 -10.92
CA GLY A 64 17.32 -8.90 -11.61
C GLY A 64 16.30 -7.80 -11.47
N ALA A 65 16.41 -6.76 -12.30
CA ALA A 65 15.52 -5.62 -12.30
C ALA A 65 14.33 -5.87 -13.24
N TYR A 66 13.13 -5.61 -12.75
CA TYR A 66 11.89 -5.71 -13.48
C TYR A 66 11.04 -4.46 -13.26
N ASP A 67 10.29 -4.08 -14.28
CA ASP A 67 9.27 -3.05 -14.16
C ASP A 67 7.93 -3.71 -13.84
N PHE A 68 7.27 -3.19 -12.83
CA PHE A 68 5.95 -3.66 -12.41
C PHE A 68 4.91 -2.58 -12.60
N ARG A 69 3.70 -3.00 -12.94
CA ARG A 69 2.52 -2.17 -12.97
C ARG A 69 1.43 -2.83 -12.14
N PHE A 70 0.88 -2.09 -11.20
CA PHE A 70 -0.17 -2.54 -10.30
C PHE A 70 -1.44 -1.76 -10.60
N THR A 71 -2.53 -2.49 -10.83
CA THR A 71 -3.86 -1.92 -11.09
C THR A 71 -4.84 -2.52 -10.09
N LEU A 72 -5.63 -1.68 -9.46
CA LEU A 72 -6.63 -2.11 -8.47
C LEU A 72 -8.00 -2.17 -9.11
N TYR A 73 -8.77 -3.21 -8.80
CA TYR A 73 -10.13 -3.42 -9.29
C TYR A 73 -11.11 -3.63 -8.15
N ASP A 74 -12.39 -3.36 -8.37
CA ASP A 74 -13.48 -3.57 -7.41
C ASP A 74 -14.10 -4.97 -7.49
N ASP A 75 -13.76 -5.77 -8.50
CA ASP A 75 -14.18 -7.16 -8.63
C ASP A 75 -13.04 -8.02 -9.23
N ALA A 76 -13.06 -9.31 -8.93
CA ALA A 76 -12.10 -10.29 -9.43
C ALA A 76 -12.24 -10.53 -10.95
N VAL A 77 -13.44 -10.39 -11.48
CA VAL A 77 -13.78 -10.62 -12.89
C VAL A 77 -14.68 -9.49 -13.39
N GLY A 78 -14.20 -8.78 -14.42
CA GLY A 78 -14.98 -7.71 -15.06
C GLY A 78 -15.17 -6.47 -14.20
N GLY A 79 -14.39 -6.33 -13.11
CA GLY A 79 -14.44 -5.17 -12.24
C GLY A 79 -13.91 -3.89 -12.90
N GLY A 80 -14.33 -2.74 -12.37
CA GLY A 80 -13.82 -1.43 -12.74
C GLY A 80 -12.50 -1.11 -12.03
N GLN A 81 -11.61 -0.36 -12.70
CA GLN A 81 -10.38 0.14 -12.10
C GLN A 81 -10.72 1.11 -10.95
N VAL A 82 -10.04 0.96 -9.83
CA VAL A 82 -10.17 1.81 -8.64
C VAL A 82 -8.85 2.50 -8.36
N GLY A 83 -8.86 3.82 -8.38
CA GLY A 83 -7.66 4.64 -8.16
C GLY A 83 -6.69 4.64 -9.36
N PRO A 84 -5.49 5.21 -9.17
CA PRO A 84 -4.48 5.29 -10.21
C PRO A 84 -3.77 3.96 -10.42
N ILE A 85 -3.14 3.80 -11.58
CA ILE A 85 -2.16 2.73 -11.83
C ILE A 85 -0.85 3.12 -11.14
N VAL A 86 -0.29 2.21 -10.35
CA VAL A 86 1.02 2.39 -9.71
C VAL A 86 2.06 1.64 -10.53
N THR A 87 3.07 2.35 -11.03
CA THR A 87 4.19 1.77 -11.77
C THR A 87 5.47 1.88 -10.94
N VAL A 88 6.18 0.77 -10.79
CA VAL A 88 7.48 0.70 -10.11
C VAL A 88 8.49 0.18 -11.11
N ASN A 89 9.42 1.03 -11.50
CA ASN A 89 10.46 0.69 -12.48
C ASN A 89 11.71 0.15 -11.75
N ASP A 90 12.44 -0.73 -12.42
CA ASP A 90 13.71 -1.30 -11.96
C ASP A 90 13.66 -1.89 -10.56
N LEU A 91 12.54 -2.49 -10.19
CA LEU A 91 12.40 -3.17 -8.91
C LEU A 91 13.25 -4.44 -8.89
N ASN A 92 14.11 -4.58 -7.88
CA ASN A 92 14.96 -5.75 -7.75
C ASN A 92 14.15 -6.98 -7.32
N VAL A 93 14.27 -8.05 -8.10
CA VAL A 93 13.72 -9.38 -7.80
C VAL A 93 14.89 -10.31 -7.47
N SER A 94 14.83 -10.98 -6.34
CA SER A 94 15.88 -11.90 -5.89
C SER A 94 15.27 -13.22 -5.45
N GLY A 95 15.74 -14.32 -6.05
CA GLY A 95 15.16 -15.65 -5.79
C GLY A 95 13.67 -15.73 -6.10
N GLY A 96 13.22 -14.98 -7.08
CA GLY A 96 11.82 -14.86 -7.46
C GLY A 96 10.96 -13.97 -6.54
N ILE A 97 11.52 -13.40 -5.48
CA ILE A 97 10.76 -12.59 -4.52
C ILE A 97 11.00 -11.10 -4.78
N PHE A 98 9.92 -10.34 -4.79
CA PHE A 98 9.95 -8.88 -4.86
C PHE A 98 9.04 -8.25 -3.80
N THR A 99 9.37 -7.05 -3.40
CA THR A 99 8.61 -6.25 -2.44
C THR A 99 8.45 -4.84 -3.00
N ALA A 100 7.22 -4.35 -3.02
CA ALA A 100 6.90 -3.00 -3.50
C ALA A 100 6.05 -2.26 -2.47
N THR A 101 6.26 -0.95 -2.36
CA THR A 101 5.35 -0.08 -1.62
C THR A 101 4.35 0.52 -2.60
N LEU A 102 3.07 0.28 -2.35
CA LEU A 102 1.98 0.71 -3.23
C LEU A 102 1.09 1.73 -2.51
N ASP A 103 0.74 2.79 -3.21
CA ASP A 103 -0.21 3.79 -2.76
C ASP A 103 -1.22 4.09 -3.87
N PHE A 104 -2.45 3.65 -3.68
CA PHE A 104 -3.57 3.92 -4.59
C PHE A 104 -4.46 5.07 -4.11
N GLY A 105 -4.02 5.81 -3.08
CA GLY A 105 -4.83 6.84 -2.44
C GLY A 105 -5.89 6.25 -1.50
N ALA A 106 -6.89 7.04 -1.14
CA ALA A 106 -7.94 6.68 -0.17
C ALA A 106 -9.02 5.77 -0.79
N VAL A 107 -8.63 4.64 -1.35
CA VAL A 107 -9.53 3.70 -2.06
C VAL A 107 -9.97 2.51 -1.21
N PHE A 108 -9.35 2.33 -0.04
CA PHE A 108 -9.68 1.25 0.89
C PHE A 108 -10.66 1.75 1.95
N GLN A 109 -11.95 1.55 1.70
CA GLN A 109 -13.04 1.97 2.59
C GLN A 109 -13.83 0.76 3.13
N GLY A 110 -13.11 -0.34 3.43
CA GLY A 110 -13.71 -1.58 3.92
C GLY A 110 -14.24 -2.51 2.83
N ASN A 111 -14.19 -2.11 1.57
CA ASN A 111 -14.57 -2.97 0.45
C ASN A 111 -13.40 -3.84 -0.01
N ALA A 112 -13.72 -5.03 -0.52
CA ALA A 112 -12.72 -5.89 -1.14
C ALA A 112 -12.13 -5.21 -2.40
N ARG A 113 -10.84 -5.44 -2.63
CA ARG A 113 -10.10 -4.95 -3.80
C ARG A 113 -9.21 -6.06 -4.34
N TRP A 114 -9.06 -6.08 -5.65
CA TRP A 114 -8.22 -7.04 -6.37
C TRP A 114 -7.09 -6.31 -7.05
N VAL A 115 -5.86 -6.79 -6.84
CA VAL A 115 -4.66 -6.23 -7.45
C VAL A 115 -4.30 -7.07 -8.67
N GLU A 116 -4.26 -6.45 -9.85
CA GLU A 116 -3.64 -7.01 -11.03
C GLU A 116 -2.18 -6.59 -11.07
N VAL A 117 -1.29 -7.55 -11.27
CA VAL A 117 0.15 -7.31 -11.40
C VAL A 117 0.57 -7.62 -12.82
N GLN A 118 1.16 -6.64 -13.47
CA GLN A 118 1.78 -6.77 -14.78
C GLN A 118 3.28 -6.54 -14.65
N VAL A 119 4.09 -7.26 -15.39
CA VAL A 119 5.54 -7.22 -15.30
C VAL A 119 6.19 -7.22 -16.68
N ARG A 120 7.36 -6.61 -16.76
CA ARG A 120 8.30 -6.74 -17.87
C ARG A 120 9.74 -6.66 -17.37
N PRO A 121 10.74 -7.17 -18.13
CA PRO A 121 12.15 -6.92 -17.78
C PRO A 121 12.45 -5.43 -17.77
N GLY A 122 13.18 -4.94 -16.76
CA GLY A 122 13.45 -3.52 -16.56
C GLY A 122 14.24 -2.84 -17.70
N ALA A 123 15.06 -3.61 -18.43
CA ALA A 123 15.77 -3.12 -19.63
C ALA A 123 14.89 -3.10 -20.89
N SER A 124 13.63 -3.55 -20.82
CA SER A 124 12.73 -3.68 -21.96
C SER A 124 11.84 -2.46 -22.10
N ALA A 125 11.73 -1.95 -23.34
CA ALA A 125 10.69 -0.99 -23.72
C ALA A 125 9.40 -1.68 -24.21
N GLY A 126 9.33 -3.02 -24.10
CA GLY A 126 8.19 -3.83 -24.54
C GLY A 126 6.93 -3.66 -23.71
N ALA A 127 5.88 -4.38 -24.14
CA ALA A 127 4.62 -4.40 -23.41
C ALA A 127 4.77 -5.11 -22.04
N PHE A 128 3.94 -4.69 -21.08
CA PHE A 128 3.76 -5.42 -19.84
C PHE A 128 2.94 -6.69 -20.10
N THR A 129 3.27 -7.76 -19.38
CA THR A 129 2.54 -9.03 -19.41
C THR A 129 1.95 -9.35 -18.04
N THR A 130 0.79 -9.96 -18.00
CA THR A 130 0.11 -10.45 -16.79
C THR A 130 0.46 -11.90 -16.55
#